data_1818093d1e11717392e0ba2b582d12e3
#
_entry.id   1818093d1e11717392e0ba2b582d12e3
#
_cell.length_a   1.000
_cell.length_b   1.000
_cell.length_c   1.000
_cell.angle_alpha   90.00
_cell.angle_beta   90.00
_cell.angle_gamma   90.00
#
_symmetry.space_group_name_H-M   'P 1'
#
loop_
_entity.id
_entity.type
_entity.pdbx_description
1 polymer ?
#
loop_
_entity_poly.entity_id
_entity_poly.type
_entity_poly.pdbx_seq_one_letter_code
_entity_poly.pdbx_strand_id
1 'polypeptide(L)'
;SHANNRIALYLDKMQALQNPDGGWSWYKGMQSSRYVTTYILELMERVIYLTGSELDYPSRQMMASATEYLNNELLAEYHRMQEQEKEGKEVRPSELAIHYLSCIALNGKLLDKNAQKAADYMVENLVGQLNALTPYGKAKASIILKHYRKYAENELFTVSLIEHTSYTPQMGRYFDTPQPYESWRDNRLPTQVATIEALAFAGMDDIYIEQMNQWLLMQKQAQCWDNPLNTVDAIYALLAAPYATSIRREGNSILTAPEKGSAQIIIPSLGEFEGDFYTKHTYTAKELKELPSKATLEKQTKGLAWGAVYAQYLEDMDK
;
A
#
# COMPACT_ATOMS: atom_id res chain seq x y z
N SER A 1 11.76 4.50 -24.31
CA SER A 1 11.95 3.06 -24.09
C SER A 1 10.62 2.31 -24.25
N HIS A 2 10.66 1.01 -24.48
CA HIS A 2 9.46 0.18 -24.68
C HIS A 2 8.52 0.22 -23.46
N ALA A 3 9.07 0.34 -22.25
CA ALA A 3 8.31 0.47 -21.00
C ALA A 3 7.49 1.79 -20.97
N ASN A 4 8.08 2.91 -21.35
CA ASN A 4 7.38 4.20 -21.34
C ASN A 4 6.22 4.25 -22.34
N ASN A 5 6.39 3.62 -23.51
CA ASN A 5 5.30 3.52 -24.49
C ASN A 5 4.13 2.68 -23.99
N ARG A 6 4.41 1.64 -23.20
CA ARG A 6 3.35 0.82 -22.57
C ARG A 6 2.60 1.59 -21.49
N ILE A 7 3.31 2.35 -20.66
CA ILE A 7 2.68 3.18 -19.62
C ILE A 7 1.74 4.21 -20.27
N ALA A 8 2.20 4.94 -21.29
CA ALA A 8 1.38 5.90 -22.02
C ALA A 8 0.11 5.26 -22.59
N LEU A 9 0.24 4.08 -23.23
CA LEU A 9 -0.91 3.33 -23.76
C LEU A 9 -1.93 2.95 -22.68
N TYR A 10 -1.47 2.56 -21.48
CA TYR A 10 -2.37 2.25 -20.38
C TYR A 10 -3.06 3.48 -19.81
N LEU A 11 -2.36 4.61 -19.69
CA LEU A 11 -2.95 5.88 -19.26
C LEU A 11 -4.03 6.35 -20.24
N ASP A 12 -3.78 6.28 -21.55
CA ASP A 12 -4.77 6.58 -22.59
C ASP A 12 -6.02 5.69 -22.48
N LYS A 13 -5.82 4.40 -22.22
CA LYS A 13 -6.95 3.46 -22.00
C LYS A 13 -7.72 3.81 -20.71
N MET A 14 -7.05 4.14 -19.63
CA MET A 14 -7.69 4.54 -18.40
C MET A 14 -8.54 5.81 -18.60
N GLN A 15 -8.01 6.79 -19.31
CA GLN A 15 -8.72 8.01 -19.66
C GLN A 15 -9.96 7.72 -20.54
N ALA A 16 -9.84 6.85 -21.53
CA ALA A 16 -10.94 6.45 -22.41
C ALA A 16 -12.04 5.65 -21.66
N LEU A 17 -11.74 5.04 -20.53
CA LEU A 17 -12.67 4.30 -19.69
C LEU A 17 -13.28 5.15 -18.56
N GLN A 18 -12.79 6.36 -18.33
CA GLN A 18 -13.33 7.27 -17.33
C GLN A 18 -14.71 7.75 -17.78
N ASN A 19 -15.68 7.66 -16.88
CA ASN A 19 -17.04 8.14 -17.14
C ASN A 19 -17.11 9.68 -17.14
N PRO A 20 -18.15 10.28 -17.74
CA PRO A 20 -18.29 11.74 -17.77
C PRO A 20 -18.37 12.42 -16.42
N ASP A 21 -18.76 11.70 -15.36
CA ASP A 21 -18.77 12.19 -13.97
C ASP A 21 -17.40 12.17 -13.29
N GLY A 22 -16.36 11.69 -13.99
CA GLY A 22 -14.98 11.57 -13.50
C GLY A 22 -14.65 10.25 -12.81
N GLY A 23 -15.64 9.40 -12.55
CA GLY A 23 -15.42 8.09 -11.94
C GLY A 23 -15.11 6.98 -12.93
N TRP A 24 -14.72 5.82 -12.41
CA TRP A 24 -14.60 4.57 -13.18
C TRP A 24 -15.59 3.54 -12.68
N SER A 25 -16.04 2.69 -13.58
CA SER A 25 -16.95 1.58 -13.31
C SER A 25 -16.25 0.24 -13.40
N TRP A 26 -16.89 -0.83 -12.89
CA TRP A 26 -16.40 -2.20 -13.02
C TRP A 26 -16.34 -2.67 -14.48
N TYR A 27 -17.33 -2.27 -15.25
CA TYR A 27 -17.44 -2.59 -16.69
C TYR A 27 -17.87 -1.34 -17.46
N LYS A 28 -17.40 -1.22 -18.68
CA LYS A 28 -17.75 -0.10 -19.58
C LYS A 28 -19.26 0.07 -19.70
N GLY A 29 -19.75 1.29 -19.50
CA GLY A 29 -21.17 1.63 -19.60
C GLY A 29 -21.97 1.47 -18.31
N MET A 30 -21.36 1.00 -17.21
CA MET A 30 -21.97 1.01 -15.88
C MET A 30 -21.78 2.36 -15.19
N GLN A 31 -22.56 2.59 -14.15
CA GLN A 31 -22.37 3.74 -13.24
C GLN A 31 -21.01 3.66 -12.57
N SER A 32 -20.43 4.83 -12.28
CA SER A 32 -19.17 4.96 -11.58
C SER A 32 -19.23 4.32 -10.20
N SER A 33 -18.15 3.65 -9.83
CA SER A 33 -17.98 2.99 -8.55
C SER A 33 -17.00 3.80 -7.69
N ARG A 34 -17.44 4.24 -6.53
CA ARG A 34 -16.55 4.89 -5.52
C ARG A 34 -15.34 4.03 -5.22
N TYR A 35 -15.56 2.73 -5.07
CA TYR A 35 -14.49 1.78 -4.79
C TYR A 35 -13.45 1.75 -5.90
N VAL A 36 -13.87 1.48 -7.15
CA VAL A 36 -12.96 1.39 -8.30
C VAL A 36 -12.21 2.72 -8.49
N THR A 37 -12.92 3.84 -8.39
CA THR A 37 -12.34 5.17 -8.57
C THR A 37 -11.30 5.49 -7.48
N THR A 38 -11.60 5.20 -6.21
CA THR A 38 -10.65 5.40 -5.10
C THR A 38 -9.43 4.51 -5.27
N TYR A 39 -9.62 3.26 -5.68
CA TYR A 39 -8.53 2.31 -5.87
C TYR A 39 -7.58 2.73 -7.02
N ILE A 40 -8.14 3.19 -8.14
CA ILE A 40 -7.35 3.73 -9.25
C ILE A 40 -6.56 4.97 -8.80
N LEU A 41 -7.20 5.87 -8.07
CA LEU A 41 -6.54 7.06 -7.53
C LEU A 41 -5.38 6.67 -6.60
N GLU A 42 -5.60 5.71 -5.69
CA GLU A 42 -4.58 5.18 -4.79
C GLU A 42 -3.40 4.57 -5.55
N LEU A 43 -3.67 3.76 -6.58
CA LEU A 43 -2.61 3.18 -7.41
C LEU A 43 -1.80 4.25 -8.16
N MET A 44 -2.44 5.24 -8.72
CA MET A 44 -1.76 6.34 -9.41
C MET A 44 -0.84 7.12 -8.44
N GLU A 45 -1.31 7.42 -7.24
CA GLU A 45 -0.50 8.09 -6.22
C GLU A 45 0.69 7.23 -5.77
N ARG A 46 0.51 5.91 -5.64
CA ARG A 46 1.60 4.97 -5.34
C ARG A 46 2.65 4.93 -6.45
N VAL A 47 2.23 4.92 -7.72
CA VAL A 47 3.14 4.95 -8.86
C VAL A 47 3.92 6.26 -8.90
N ILE A 48 3.26 7.40 -8.70
CA ILE A 48 3.92 8.71 -8.62
C ILE A 48 4.95 8.72 -7.49
N TYR A 49 4.58 8.23 -6.32
CA TYR A 49 5.47 8.16 -5.16
C TYR A 49 6.70 7.29 -5.43
N LEU A 50 6.53 6.09 -6.00
CA LEU A 50 7.63 5.16 -6.26
C LEU A 50 8.57 5.60 -7.37
N THR A 51 8.03 6.29 -8.38
CA THR A 51 8.80 6.67 -9.58
C THR A 51 9.36 8.08 -9.51
N GLY A 52 8.81 8.93 -8.65
CA GLY A 52 9.08 10.37 -8.63
C GLY A 52 8.68 11.06 -9.95
N SER A 53 7.84 10.41 -10.76
CA SER A 53 7.46 10.90 -12.09
C SER A 53 6.39 11.99 -11.97
N GLU A 54 6.58 13.05 -12.73
CA GLU A 54 5.51 14.02 -12.94
C GLU A 54 4.51 13.47 -13.96
N LEU A 55 3.22 13.65 -13.66
CA LEU A 55 2.16 13.30 -14.60
C LEU A 55 2.08 14.36 -15.72
N ASP A 56 1.79 13.90 -16.91
CA ASP A 56 1.41 14.79 -18.02
C ASP A 56 0.07 15.48 -17.76
N TYR A 57 -0.26 16.47 -18.59
CA TYR A 57 -1.50 17.24 -18.42
C TYR A 57 -2.77 16.39 -18.49
N PRO A 58 -2.95 15.47 -19.48
CA PRO A 58 -4.12 14.60 -19.52
C PRO A 58 -4.29 13.74 -18.27
N SER A 59 -3.22 13.14 -17.78
CA SER A 59 -3.25 12.31 -16.57
C SER A 59 -3.59 13.11 -15.31
N ARG A 60 -3.08 14.35 -15.19
CA ARG A 60 -3.47 15.27 -14.12
C ARG A 60 -4.96 15.61 -14.17
N GLN A 61 -5.52 15.88 -15.35
CA GLN A 61 -6.94 16.16 -15.52
C GLN A 61 -7.81 14.95 -15.17
N MET A 62 -7.39 13.77 -15.60
CA MET A 62 -8.04 12.49 -15.26
C MET A 62 -8.12 12.30 -13.73
N MET A 63 -7.03 12.52 -13.00
CA MET A 63 -7.02 12.42 -11.55
C MET A 63 -7.84 13.53 -10.88
N ALA A 64 -7.82 14.74 -11.39
CA ALA A 64 -8.63 15.85 -10.88
C ALA A 64 -10.13 15.55 -11.00
N SER A 65 -10.57 15.05 -12.16
CA SER A 65 -11.96 14.64 -12.37
C SER A 65 -12.38 13.50 -11.43
N ALA A 66 -11.51 12.53 -11.20
CA ALA A 66 -11.76 11.46 -10.24
C ALA A 66 -11.89 11.97 -8.81
N THR A 67 -11.06 12.92 -8.42
CA THR A 67 -11.12 13.58 -7.11
C THR A 67 -12.43 14.37 -6.95
N GLU A 68 -12.86 15.07 -7.97
CA GLU A 68 -14.14 15.79 -7.96
C GLU A 68 -15.34 14.83 -7.79
N TYR A 69 -15.34 13.73 -8.54
CA TYR A 69 -16.35 12.68 -8.38
C TYR A 69 -16.40 12.15 -6.93
N LEU A 70 -15.25 11.83 -6.35
CA LEU A 70 -15.15 11.30 -4.99
C LEU A 70 -15.53 12.34 -3.92
N ASN A 71 -15.24 13.62 -4.13
CA ASN A 71 -15.70 14.71 -3.27
C ASN A 71 -17.23 14.81 -3.28
N ASN A 72 -17.86 14.69 -4.45
CA ASN A 72 -19.31 14.70 -4.58
C ASN A 72 -19.97 13.52 -3.87
N GLU A 73 -19.37 12.32 -3.99
CA GLU A 73 -19.83 11.14 -3.27
C GLU A 73 -19.66 11.27 -1.74
N LEU A 74 -18.56 11.88 -1.30
CA LEU A 74 -18.31 12.17 0.12
C LEU A 74 -19.38 13.13 0.68
N LEU A 75 -19.71 14.19 -0.06
CA LEU A 75 -20.76 15.14 0.29
C LEU A 75 -22.14 14.47 0.34
N ALA A 76 -22.46 13.62 -0.63
CA ALA A 76 -23.72 12.90 -0.63
C ALA A 76 -23.85 11.97 0.59
N GLU A 77 -22.78 11.31 1.00
CA GLU A 77 -22.77 10.50 2.22
C GLU A 77 -22.89 11.35 3.47
N TYR A 78 -22.18 12.47 3.56
CA TYR A 78 -22.28 13.43 4.65
C TYR A 78 -23.73 13.87 4.88
N HIS A 79 -24.46 14.25 3.83
CA HIS A 79 -25.85 14.63 3.95
C HIS A 79 -26.74 13.48 4.41
N ARG A 80 -26.53 12.27 3.91
CA ARG A 80 -27.26 11.07 4.40
C ARG A 80 -27.01 10.81 5.88
N MET A 81 -25.76 10.92 6.33
CA MET A 81 -25.42 10.76 7.74
C MET A 81 -26.12 11.80 8.62
N GLN A 82 -26.15 13.06 8.19
CA GLN A 82 -26.86 14.13 8.92
C GLN A 82 -28.38 13.86 9.05
N GLU A 83 -29.01 13.34 7.99
CA GLU A 83 -30.43 12.98 8.06
C GLU A 83 -30.67 11.81 9.01
N GLN A 84 -29.80 10.79 8.97
CA GLN A 84 -29.89 9.64 9.89
C GLN A 84 -29.69 10.08 11.36
N GLU A 85 -28.77 10.99 11.62
CA GLU A 85 -28.53 11.54 12.95
C GLU A 85 -29.74 12.29 13.47
N LYS A 86 -30.43 13.10 12.63
CA LYS A 86 -31.69 13.77 12.98
C LYS A 86 -32.82 12.79 13.34
N GLU A 87 -32.78 11.58 12.75
CA GLU A 87 -33.70 10.49 13.08
C GLU A 87 -33.30 9.72 14.36
N GLY A 88 -32.23 10.15 15.04
CA GLY A 88 -31.73 9.52 16.26
C GLY A 88 -30.95 8.21 16.01
N LYS A 89 -30.49 7.96 14.79
CA LYS A 89 -29.68 6.79 14.44
C LYS A 89 -28.21 7.07 14.74
N GLU A 90 -27.50 6.04 15.18
CA GLU A 90 -26.05 6.08 15.23
C GLU A 90 -25.49 6.15 13.81
N VAL A 91 -24.55 7.07 13.59
CA VAL A 91 -23.94 7.30 12.29
C VAL A 91 -22.44 7.07 12.35
N ARG A 92 -21.91 6.49 11.28
CA ARG A 92 -20.48 6.31 11.08
C ARG A 92 -20.15 6.43 9.59
N PRO A 93 -18.91 6.85 9.24
CA PRO A 93 -18.47 6.83 7.85
C PRO A 93 -18.45 5.41 7.29
N SER A 94 -18.85 5.26 6.05
CA SER A 94 -18.69 3.99 5.34
C SER A 94 -17.21 3.65 5.11
N GLU A 95 -16.91 2.38 4.91
CA GLU A 95 -15.54 1.97 4.55
C GLU A 95 -15.08 2.59 3.23
N LEU A 96 -16.00 2.95 2.33
CA LEU A 96 -15.69 3.69 1.10
C LEU A 96 -15.21 5.11 1.40
N ALA A 97 -15.88 5.81 2.32
CA ALA A 97 -15.44 7.14 2.76
C ALA A 97 -14.10 7.06 3.49
N ILE A 98 -13.94 6.08 4.38
CA ILE A 98 -12.68 5.84 5.10
C ILE A 98 -11.54 5.57 4.13
N HIS A 99 -11.74 4.73 3.11
CA HIS A 99 -10.72 4.45 2.09
C HIS A 99 -10.30 5.73 1.36
N TYR A 100 -11.27 6.52 0.86
CA TYR A 100 -10.97 7.76 0.16
C TYR A 100 -10.25 8.79 1.05
N LEU A 101 -10.76 9.02 2.26
CA LEU A 101 -10.14 9.96 3.21
C LEU A 101 -8.73 9.52 3.63
N SER A 102 -8.47 8.22 3.71
CA SER A 102 -7.12 7.72 3.98
C SER A 102 -6.14 8.03 2.85
N CYS A 103 -6.58 7.94 1.59
CA CYS A 103 -5.77 8.35 0.43
C CYS A 103 -5.44 9.85 0.47
N ILE A 104 -6.42 10.69 0.80
CA ILE A 104 -6.22 12.13 0.95
C ILE A 104 -5.22 12.42 2.08
N ALA A 105 -5.37 11.76 3.22
CA ALA A 105 -4.50 11.92 4.38
C ALA A 105 -3.05 11.49 4.08
N LEU A 106 -2.87 10.34 3.43
CA LEU A 106 -1.56 9.83 3.04
C LEU A 106 -0.81 10.77 2.10
N ASN A 107 -1.52 11.36 1.15
CA ASN A 107 -0.92 12.18 0.10
C ASN A 107 -0.87 13.66 0.46
N GLY A 108 -1.35 14.04 1.65
CA GLY A 108 -1.37 15.44 2.11
C GLY A 108 -2.18 16.36 1.18
N LYS A 109 -3.17 15.81 0.46
CA LYS A 109 -3.99 16.58 -0.47
C LYS A 109 -4.99 17.44 0.28
N LEU A 110 -5.22 18.64 -0.26
CA LEU A 110 -6.23 19.54 0.28
C LEU A 110 -7.59 19.23 -0.35
N LEU A 111 -8.59 19.12 0.49
CA LEU A 111 -9.99 19.08 0.08
C LEU A 111 -10.51 20.50 -0.16
N ASP A 112 -11.50 20.65 -1.06
CA ASP A 112 -12.25 21.90 -1.14
C ASP A 112 -13.02 22.14 0.17
N LYS A 113 -13.54 23.37 0.34
CA LYS A 113 -14.19 23.78 1.58
C LYS A 113 -15.38 22.88 1.99
N ASN A 114 -16.16 22.40 1.02
CA ASN A 114 -17.34 21.59 1.29
C ASN A 114 -16.95 20.16 1.63
N ALA A 115 -16.03 19.57 0.86
CA ALA A 115 -15.49 18.26 1.13
C ALA A 115 -14.72 18.21 2.45
N GLN A 116 -14.00 19.29 2.82
CA GLN A 116 -13.33 19.41 4.11
C GLN A 116 -14.34 19.38 5.27
N LYS A 117 -15.45 20.13 5.16
CA LYS A 117 -16.52 20.10 6.16
C LYS A 117 -17.13 18.71 6.33
N ALA A 118 -17.32 17.99 5.22
CA ALA A 118 -17.81 16.62 5.26
C ALA A 118 -16.78 15.67 5.92
N ALA A 119 -15.50 15.83 5.58
CA ALA A 119 -14.42 15.07 6.18
C ALA A 119 -14.29 15.30 7.69
N ASP A 120 -14.34 16.56 8.14
CA ASP A 120 -14.27 16.91 9.57
C ASP A 120 -15.41 16.23 10.35
N TYR A 121 -16.64 16.29 9.83
CA TYR A 121 -17.79 15.61 10.44
C TYR A 121 -17.60 14.10 10.49
N MET A 122 -17.09 13.48 9.40
CA MET A 122 -16.86 12.05 9.36
C MET A 122 -15.75 11.61 10.33
N VAL A 123 -14.71 12.41 10.49
CA VAL A 123 -13.62 12.13 11.43
C VAL A 123 -14.13 12.13 12.88
N GLU A 124 -14.97 13.10 13.25
CA GLU A 124 -15.58 13.12 14.60
C GLU A 124 -16.46 11.88 14.84
N ASN A 125 -17.18 11.40 13.82
CA ASN A 125 -17.99 10.18 13.90
C ASN A 125 -17.19 8.88 13.71
N LEU A 126 -15.89 8.97 13.41
CA LEU A 126 -14.97 7.85 13.35
C LEU A 126 -14.33 7.53 14.72
N VAL A 127 -14.20 8.56 15.56
CA VAL A 127 -13.73 8.41 16.94
C VAL A 127 -14.66 7.47 17.71
N GLY A 128 -14.10 6.50 18.42
CA GLY A 128 -14.88 5.50 19.16
C GLY A 128 -15.37 4.29 18.35
N GLN A 129 -15.15 4.26 17.03
CA GLN A 129 -15.61 3.17 16.15
C GLN A 129 -14.64 1.98 16.06
N LEU A 130 -13.69 1.86 17.00
CA LEU A 130 -12.65 0.82 16.98
C LEU A 130 -13.20 -0.60 16.78
N ASN A 131 -14.27 -0.93 17.49
CA ASN A 131 -14.83 -2.28 17.48
C ASN A 131 -15.82 -2.54 16.32
N ALA A 132 -16.18 -1.49 15.59
CA ALA A 132 -17.14 -1.58 14.50
C ALA A 132 -16.48 -1.76 13.12
N LEU A 133 -15.16 -1.63 13.05
CA LEU A 133 -14.40 -1.71 11.80
C LEU A 133 -13.67 -3.04 11.65
N THR A 134 -13.56 -3.49 10.40
CA THR A 134 -12.68 -4.59 10.02
C THR A 134 -11.20 -4.20 10.25
N PRO A 135 -10.25 -5.14 10.35
CA PRO A 135 -8.83 -4.80 10.43
C PRO A 135 -8.36 -3.89 9.29
N TYR A 136 -8.85 -4.10 8.07
CA TYR A 136 -8.60 -3.21 6.94
C TYR A 136 -9.14 -1.79 7.19
N GLY A 137 -10.39 -1.69 7.62
CA GLY A 137 -11.01 -0.41 7.97
C GLY A 137 -10.28 0.30 9.12
N LYS A 138 -9.85 -0.43 10.16
CA LYS A 138 -9.03 0.12 11.26
C LYS A 138 -7.71 0.71 10.76
N ALA A 139 -7.03 0.00 9.86
CA ALA A 139 -5.76 0.48 9.29
C ALA A 139 -5.96 1.81 8.53
N LYS A 140 -6.97 1.86 7.66
CA LYS A 140 -7.29 3.09 6.92
C LYS A 140 -7.75 4.22 7.85
N ALA A 141 -8.57 3.91 8.85
CA ALA A 141 -9.03 4.86 9.86
C ALA A 141 -7.88 5.43 10.71
N SER A 142 -6.90 4.61 11.10
CA SER A 142 -5.77 5.08 11.89
C SER A 142 -4.94 6.14 11.15
N ILE A 143 -4.80 6.02 9.83
CA ILE A 143 -4.14 7.02 8.99
C ILE A 143 -4.87 8.36 9.05
N ILE A 144 -6.20 8.33 8.92
CA ILE A 144 -7.04 9.52 9.01
C ILE A 144 -6.90 10.17 10.39
N LEU A 145 -7.04 9.39 11.45
CA LEU A 145 -6.94 9.88 12.83
C LEU A 145 -5.58 10.52 13.11
N LYS A 146 -4.48 9.94 12.61
CA LYS A 146 -3.14 10.54 12.71
C LYS A 146 -3.05 11.86 11.97
N HIS A 147 -3.57 11.92 10.74
CA HIS A 147 -3.58 13.14 9.92
C HIS A 147 -4.34 14.28 10.62
N TYR A 148 -5.49 13.97 11.23
CA TYR A 148 -6.32 14.91 11.97
C TYR A 148 -5.85 15.15 13.42
N ARG A 149 -4.64 14.67 13.77
CA ARG A 149 -4.02 14.85 15.09
C ARG A 149 -4.83 14.25 16.26
N LYS A 150 -5.67 13.27 15.98
CA LYS A 150 -6.36 12.44 16.99
C LYS A 150 -5.40 11.32 17.46
N TYR A 151 -4.34 11.72 18.15
CA TYR A 151 -3.21 10.82 18.44
C TYR A 151 -3.56 9.69 19.39
N ALA A 152 -4.38 9.95 20.39
CA ALA A 152 -4.82 8.91 21.34
C ALA A 152 -5.63 7.83 20.63
N GLU A 153 -6.57 8.21 19.78
CA GLU A 153 -7.38 7.29 18.98
C GLU A 153 -6.53 6.56 17.94
N ASN A 154 -5.59 7.25 17.30
CA ASN A 154 -4.65 6.60 16.38
C ASN A 154 -3.84 5.51 17.10
N GLU A 155 -3.35 5.77 18.30
CA GLU A 155 -2.64 4.78 19.11
C GLU A 155 -3.51 3.57 19.44
N LEU A 156 -4.74 3.78 19.88
CA LEU A 156 -5.70 2.69 20.14
C LEU A 156 -5.92 1.81 18.90
N PHE A 157 -6.07 2.42 17.73
CA PHE A 157 -6.28 1.70 16.47
C PHE A 157 -5.04 0.91 16.04
N THR A 158 -3.86 1.50 16.15
CA THR A 158 -2.60 0.83 15.79
C THR A 158 -2.24 -0.30 16.73
N VAL A 159 -2.43 -0.10 18.04
CA VAL A 159 -2.26 -1.17 19.04
C VAL A 159 -3.22 -2.32 18.79
N SER A 160 -4.51 -2.02 18.55
CA SER A 160 -5.51 -3.03 18.22
C SER A 160 -5.14 -3.83 16.97
N LEU A 161 -4.57 -3.19 15.94
CA LEU A 161 -4.09 -3.90 14.74
C LEU A 161 -2.98 -4.90 15.08
N ILE A 162 -2.00 -4.49 15.89
CA ILE A 162 -0.89 -5.35 16.31
C ILE A 162 -1.40 -6.53 17.14
N GLU A 163 -2.31 -6.28 18.09
CA GLU A 163 -2.87 -7.30 18.96
C GLU A 163 -3.67 -8.38 18.22
N HIS A 164 -4.27 -8.02 17.08
CA HIS A 164 -5.01 -8.95 16.22
C HIS A 164 -4.12 -9.73 15.25
N THR A 165 -2.81 -9.57 15.32
CA THR A 165 -1.86 -10.31 14.49
C THR A 165 -1.24 -11.48 15.26
N SER A 166 -0.94 -12.55 14.53
CA SER A 166 -0.08 -13.65 14.99
C SER A 166 1.37 -13.40 14.57
N TYR A 167 2.31 -13.91 15.33
CA TYR A 167 3.73 -13.82 15.02
C TYR A 167 4.44 -15.16 15.20
N THR A 168 5.24 -15.55 14.23
CA THR A 168 6.23 -16.61 14.36
C THR A 168 7.57 -16.17 13.74
N PRO A 169 8.71 -16.61 14.28
CA PRO A 169 10.02 -16.25 13.71
C PRO A 169 10.19 -16.66 12.25
N GLN A 170 9.51 -17.73 11.83
CA GLN A 170 9.59 -18.27 10.46
C GLN A 170 8.70 -17.49 9.49
N MET A 171 7.49 -17.15 9.91
CA MET A 171 6.48 -16.52 9.05
C MET A 171 6.48 -14.99 9.14
N GLY A 172 7.04 -14.41 10.21
CA GLY A 172 6.84 -13.02 10.53
C GLY A 172 5.49 -12.75 11.21
N ARG A 173 4.97 -11.56 11.06
CA ARG A 173 3.70 -11.10 11.67
C ARG A 173 2.61 -11.00 10.60
N TYR A 174 1.43 -11.52 10.91
CA TYR A 174 0.34 -11.61 9.94
C TYR A 174 -1.03 -11.72 10.63
N PHE A 175 -2.08 -11.45 9.86
CA PHE A 175 -3.45 -11.70 10.30
C PHE A 175 -3.85 -13.14 10.00
N ASP A 176 -4.19 -13.88 11.06
CA ASP A 176 -4.66 -15.27 10.96
C ASP A 176 -6.20 -15.36 10.92
N THR A 177 -6.84 -14.37 10.34
CA THR A 177 -8.28 -14.36 10.14
C THR A 177 -8.65 -15.10 8.88
N PRO A 178 -9.64 -16.02 8.91
CA PRO A 178 -10.17 -16.63 7.70
C PRO A 178 -10.73 -15.53 6.79
N GLN A 179 -10.55 -15.71 5.48
CA GLN A 179 -11.12 -14.81 4.49
C GLN A 179 -12.64 -14.75 4.67
N PRO A 180 -13.25 -13.57 4.84
CA PRO A 180 -14.70 -13.46 4.79
C PRO A 180 -15.21 -13.89 3.42
N TYR A 181 -16.21 -14.72 3.39
CA TYR A 181 -16.77 -15.28 2.16
C TYR A 181 -17.34 -14.24 1.19
N GLU A 182 -17.54 -12.98 1.62
CA GLU A 182 -18.33 -12.00 0.89
C GLU A 182 -17.59 -10.69 0.56
N SER A 183 -16.39 -10.47 1.04
CA SER A 183 -15.65 -9.23 0.76
C SER A 183 -14.19 -9.50 0.44
N TRP A 184 -13.81 -9.31 -0.80
CA TRP A 184 -12.41 -9.32 -1.23
C TRP A 184 -11.55 -8.20 -0.59
N ARG A 185 -12.17 -7.19 0.04
CA ARG A 185 -11.49 -6.13 0.80
C ARG A 185 -10.84 -6.64 2.08
N ASP A 186 -11.40 -7.69 2.69
CA ASP A 186 -10.88 -8.29 3.89
C ASP A 186 -9.90 -9.44 3.60
N ASN A 187 -9.37 -9.49 2.38
CA ASN A 187 -8.33 -10.41 2.03
C ASN A 187 -7.08 -10.14 2.89
N ARG A 188 -6.39 -11.19 3.32
CA ARG A 188 -5.20 -11.10 4.17
C ARG A 188 -4.13 -10.17 3.61
N LEU A 189 -3.86 -10.22 2.31
CA LEU A 189 -2.80 -9.42 1.71
C LEU A 189 -3.14 -7.93 1.67
N PRO A 190 -4.30 -7.47 1.19
CA PRO A 190 -4.72 -6.07 1.30
C PRO A 190 -4.74 -5.55 2.73
N THR A 191 -5.20 -6.36 3.70
CA THR A 191 -5.20 -5.98 5.11
C THR A 191 -3.78 -5.84 5.65
N GLN A 192 -2.88 -6.75 5.29
CA GLN A 192 -1.47 -6.71 5.65
C GLN A 192 -0.81 -5.42 5.13
N VAL A 193 -1.00 -5.11 3.85
CA VAL A 193 -0.44 -3.91 3.21
C VAL A 193 -0.99 -2.64 3.84
N ALA A 194 -2.30 -2.55 4.05
CA ALA A 194 -2.93 -1.41 4.69
C ALA A 194 -2.41 -1.20 6.13
N THR A 195 -2.16 -2.30 6.86
CA THR A 195 -1.62 -2.23 8.23
C THR A 195 -0.16 -1.78 8.22
N ILE A 196 0.68 -2.30 7.33
CA ILE A 196 2.07 -1.82 7.18
C ILE A 196 2.09 -0.31 6.93
N GLU A 197 1.25 0.16 6.02
CA GLU A 197 1.14 1.59 5.69
C GLU A 197 0.67 2.41 6.89
N ALA A 198 -0.32 1.92 7.63
CA ALA A 198 -0.83 2.57 8.83
C ALA A 198 0.21 2.67 9.95
N LEU A 199 0.93 1.58 10.23
CA LEU A 199 1.99 1.55 11.25
C LEU A 199 3.15 2.48 10.86
N ALA A 200 3.56 2.46 9.60
CA ALA A 200 4.58 3.36 9.09
C ALA A 200 4.15 4.83 9.20
N PHE A 201 2.92 5.16 8.83
CA PHE A 201 2.39 6.52 8.94
C PHE A 201 2.24 6.99 10.39
N ALA A 202 1.86 6.09 11.29
CA ALA A 202 1.79 6.36 12.73
C ALA A 202 3.17 6.58 13.36
N GLY A 203 4.24 6.07 12.76
CA GLY A 203 5.59 6.08 13.30
C GLY A 203 5.78 5.03 14.39
N MET A 204 5.13 3.88 14.23
CA MET A 204 5.32 2.72 15.11
C MET A 204 6.73 2.13 14.92
N ASP A 205 7.12 1.27 15.86
CA ASP A 205 8.44 0.62 15.85
C ASP A 205 8.63 -0.17 14.54
N ASP A 206 9.76 0.01 13.91
CA ASP A 206 10.14 -0.62 12.64
C ASP A 206 10.10 -2.14 12.72
N ILE A 207 10.26 -2.73 13.91
CA ILE A 207 10.21 -4.19 14.09
C ILE A 207 8.87 -4.78 13.64
N TYR A 208 7.76 -4.11 13.89
CA TYR A 208 6.44 -4.59 13.46
C TYR A 208 6.33 -4.56 11.94
N ILE A 209 6.83 -3.51 11.31
CA ILE A 209 6.83 -3.35 9.86
C ILE A 209 7.71 -4.42 9.20
N GLU A 210 8.90 -4.66 9.75
CA GLU A 210 9.82 -5.69 9.27
C GLU A 210 9.22 -7.10 9.36
N GLN A 211 8.60 -7.43 10.49
CA GLN A 211 7.93 -8.71 10.69
C GLN A 211 6.74 -8.89 9.72
N MET A 212 5.99 -7.83 9.46
CA MET A 212 4.87 -7.87 8.51
C MET A 212 5.35 -7.99 7.07
N ASN A 213 6.43 -7.30 6.71
CA ASN A 213 7.08 -7.43 5.40
C ASN A 213 7.67 -8.83 5.19
N GLN A 214 8.20 -9.46 6.24
CA GLN A 214 8.65 -10.86 6.17
C GLN A 214 7.50 -11.78 5.72
N TRP A 215 6.30 -11.64 6.30
CA TRP A 215 5.15 -12.43 5.87
C TRP A 215 4.77 -12.17 4.41
N LEU A 216 4.77 -10.91 3.94
CA LEU A 216 4.49 -10.60 2.53
C LEU A 216 5.45 -11.32 1.58
N LEU A 217 6.74 -11.35 1.93
CA LEU A 217 7.75 -12.07 1.14
C LEU A 217 7.52 -13.57 1.12
N MET A 218 7.08 -14.15 2.25
CA MET A 218 6.75 -15.58 2.34
C MET A 218 5.51 -15.95 1.50
N GLN A 219 4.59 -15.01 1.26
CA GLN A 219 3.41 -15.24 0.42
C GLN A 219 3.70 -15.15 -1.09
N LYS A 220 4.88 -14.71 -1.47
CA LYS A 220 5.27 -14.59 -2.88
C LYS A 220 5.35 -15.96 -3.54
N GLN A 221 4.60 -16.14 -4.62
CA GLN A 221 4.63 -17.35 -5.45
C GLN A 221 5.50 -17.09 -6.68
N ALA A 222 6.59 -17.85 -6.81
CA ALA A 222 7.54 -17.71 -7.93
C ALA A 222 7.99 -16.25 -8.17
N GLN A 223 7.34 -15.50 -9.05
CA GLN A 223 7.69 -14.12 -9.38
C GLN A 223 6.62 -13.08 -9.03
N CYS A 224 5.45 -13.49 -8.57
CA CYS A 224 4.33 -12.61 -8.26
C CYS A 224 3.54 -13.12 -7.05
N TRP A 225 2.65 -12.29 -6.54
CA TRP A 225 1.60 -12.69 -5.60
C TRP A 225 0.40 -13.25 -6.38
N ASP A 226 -0.63 -13.71 -5.68
CA ASP A 226 -1.79 -14.45 -6.21
C ASP A 226 -2.55 -13.73 -7.34
N ASN A 227 -2.50 -12.40 -7.39
CA ASN A 227 -3.06 -11.62 -8.49
C ASN A 227 -2.27 -10.32 -8.76
N PRO A 228 -2.46 -9.65 -9.91
CA PRO A 228 -1.70 -8.44 -10.26
C PRO A 228 -1.90 -7.28 -9.27
N LEU A 229 -3.07 -7.11 -8.70
CA LEU A 229 -3.37 -6.03 -7.76
C LEU A 229 -2.61 -6.23 -6.45
N ASN A 230 -2.68 -7.43 -5.89
CA ASN A 230 -1.92 -7.81 -4.70
C ASN A 230 -0.42 -7.73 -4.94
N THR A 231 0.04 -7.99 -6.16
CA THR A 231 1.45 -7.82 -6.54
C THR A 231 1.88 -6.36 -6.44
N VAL A 232 1.10 -5.42 -6.98
CA VAL A 232 1.41 -3.99 -6.89
C VAL A 232 1.39 -3.51 -5.44
N ASP A 233 0.38 -3.90 -4.68
CA ASP A 233 0.24 -3.53 -3.27
C ASP A 233 1.41 -4.05 -2.42
N ALA A 234 1.81 -5.31 -2.62
CA ALA A 234 2.95 -5.90 -1.92
C ALA A 234 4.28 -5.22 -2.28
N ILE A 235 4.52 -4.94 -3.57
CA ILE A 235 5.71 -4.20 -4.02
C ILE A 235 5.73 -2.81 -3.38
N TYR A 236 4.61 -2.10 -3.37
CA TYR A 236 4.51 -0.80 -2.73
C TYR A 236 4.83 -0.87 -1.23
N ALA A 237 4.26 -1.82 -0.50
CA ALA A 237 4.51 -1.98 0.93
C ALA A 237 5.99 -2.26 1.23
N LEU A 238 6.63 -3.10 0.43
CA LEU A 238 8.03 -3.46 0.60
C LEU A 238 9.00 -2.31 0.27
N LEU A 239 8.66 -1.47 -0.71
CA LEU A 239 9.55 -0.40 -1.18
C LEU A 239 9.27 0.94 -0.53
N ALA A 240 8.02 1.28 -0.27
CA ALA A 240 7.61 2.63 0.12
C ALA A 240 7.36 2.78 1.62
N ALA A 241 6.75 1.78 2.28
CA ALA A 241 6.35 1.93 3.67
C ALA A 241 7.51 2.22 4.63
N PRO A 242 8.68 1.58 4.51
CA PRO A 242 9.84 1.89 5.37
C PRO A 242 10.35 3.33 5.22
N TYR A 243 10.23 3.91 4.04
CA TYR A 243 10.69 5.27 3.74
C TYR A 243 9.66 6.35 4.07
N ALA A 244 8.39 5.99 4.06
CA ALA A 244 7.29 6.91 4.33
C ALA A 244 7.39 7.56 5.72
N THR A 245 7.93 6.86 6.70
CA THR A 245 8.10 7.36 8.07
C THR A 245 9.11 8.49 8.19
N SER A 246 10.23 8.45 7.50
CA SER A 246 11.25 9.49 7.55
C SER A 246 10.79 10.78 6.86
N ILE A 247 10.16 10.68 5.72
CA ILE A 247 9.70 11.81 4.92
C ILE A 247 8.51 12.52 5.57
N ARG A 248 7.59 11.76 6.16
CA ARG A 248 6.37 12.31 6.78
C ARG A 248 6.58 12.88 8.18
N ARG A 249 7.67 12.52 8.87
CA ARG A 249 8.04 13.10 10.17
C ARG A 249 8.48 14.56 10.09
N GLU A 250 8.95 15.02 8.94
CA GLU A 250 9.45 16.39 8.75
C GLU A 250 8.38 17.43 8.39
N GLY A 251 7.11 17.05 8.38
CA GLY A 251 5.98 17.99 8.30
C GLY A 251 5.74 18.68 6.98
N ASN A 252 6.49 18.36 5.94
CA ASN A 252 6.27 18.87 4.59
C ASN A 252 5.58 17.81 3.72
N SER A 253 4.41 18.15 3.22
CA SER A 253 3.53 17.34 2.40
C SER A 253 3.99 17.14 0.93
N ILE A 254 5.26 17.28 0.65
CA ILE A 254 5.83 16.94 -0.64
C ILE A 254 6.34 15.51 -0.54
N LEU A 255 5.61 14.59 -1.15
CA LEU A 255 6.09 13.24 -1.40
C LEU A 255 7.29 13.35 -2.34
N THR A 256 8.48 13.35 -1.76
CA THR A 256 9.70 13.09 -2.53
C THR A 256 9.80 11.58 -2.71
N ALA A 257 10.14 11.16 -3.93
CA ALA A 257 10.49 9.75 -4.16
C ALA A 257 11.57 9.33 -3.15
N PRO A 258 11.51 8.08 -2.64
CA PRO A 258 12.56 7.60 -1.76
C PRO A 258 13.91 7.78 -2.46
N GLU A 259 14.89 8.37 -1.76
CA GLU A 259 16.25 8.36 -2.26
C GLU A 259 16.62 6.91 -2.57
N LYS A 260 17.24 6.69 -3.72
CA LYS A 260 17.71 5.35 -4.10
C LYS A 260 18.63 4.85 -2.99
N GLY A 261 18.08 3.99 -2.14
CA GLY A 261 18.85 3.35 -1.09
C GLY A 261 19.76 2.30 -1.70
N SER A 262 21.06 2.51 -1.68
CA SER A 262 21.99 1.43 -2.00
C SER A 262 21.98 0.41 -0.86
N ALA A 263 21.69 -0.84 -1.16
CA ALA A 263 21.92 -1.93 -0.23
C ALA A 263 23.34 -2.48 -0.48
N GLN A 264 24.20 -2.38 0.50
CA GLN A 264 25.49 -3.04 0.47
C GLN A 264 25.37 -4.40 1.15
N ILE A 265 25.57 -5.46 0.38
CA ILE A 265 25.51 -6.84 0.85
C ILE A 265 26.91 -7.43 0.64
N ILE A 266 27.54 -7.86 1.73
CA ILE A 266 28.82 -8.56 1.69
C ILE A 266 28.54 -10.06 1.80
N ILE A 267 28.95 -10.79 0.79
CA ILE A 267 29.07 -12.23 0.86
C ILE A 267 30.57 -12.52 0.90
N PRO A 268 31.18 -12.81 2.07
CA PRO A 268 32.64 -12.86 2.22
C PRO A 268 33.36 -13.78 1.24
N SER A 269 32.65 -14.77 0.73
CA SER A 269 33.16 -15.73 -0.26
C SER A 269 32.90 -15.37 -1.72
N LEU A 270 32.05 -14.35 -1.97
CA LEU A 270 31.58 -13.99 -3.32
C LEU A 270 31.82 -12.53 -3.68
N GLY A 271 32.25 -11.69 -2.71
CA GLY A 271 32.52 -10.28 -2.88
C GLY A 271 31.44 -9.36 -2.37
N GLU A 272 31.60 -8.08 -2.64
CA GLU A 272 30.65 -7.03 -2.28
C GLU A 272 29.65 -6.82 -3.43
N PHE A 273 28.37 -6.73 -3.10
CA PHE A 273 27.31 -6.45 -4.04
C PHE A 273 26.66 -5.13 -3.67
N GLU A 274 26.73 -4.15 -4.56
CA GLU A 274 25.97 -2.92 -4.49
C GLU A 274 24.78 -3.00 -5.43
N GLY A 275 23.60 -2.67 -4.93
CA GLY A 275 22.39 -2.60 -5.74
C GLY A 275 21.36 -1.68 -5.10
N ASP A 276 20.65 -0.90 -5.91
CA ASP A 276 19.60 -0.01 -5.42
C ASP A 276 18.43 -0.84 -4.83
N PHE A 277 17.84 -1.73 -5.63
CA PHE A 277 16.71 -2.57 -5.22
C PHE A 277 16.84 -4.03 -5.62
N TYR A 278 17.70 -4.33 -6.57
CA TYR A 278 17.86 -5.67 -7.12
C TYR A 278 19.26 -5.89 -7.68
N THR A 279 19.86 -7.00 -7.30
CA THR A 279 21.09 -7.48 -7.93
C THR A 279 20.95 -8.96 -8.25
N LYS A 280 21.55 -9.40 -9.37
CA LYS A 280 21.59 -10.79 -9.79
C LYS A 280 22.97 -11.13 -10.28
N HIS A 281 23.52 -12.20 -9.73
CA HIS A 281 24.75 -12.83 -10.23
C HIS A 281 24.46 -14.22 -10.75
N THR A 282 25.11 -14.56 -11.85
CA THR A 282 25.01 -15.90 -12.46
C THR A 282 26.41 -16.48 -12.55
N TYR A 283 26.58 -17.67 -12.02
CA TYR A 283 27.83 -18.36 -12.01
C TYR A 283 27.77 -19.55 -13.00
N THR A 284 28.84 -19.75 -13.75
CA THR A 284 29.01 -20.92 -14.62
C THR A 284 29.37 -22.16 -13.81
N ALA A 285 29.18 -23.35 -14.37
CA ALA A 285 29.57 -24.61 -13.74
C ALA A 285 31.07 -24.69 -13.35
N LYS A 286 31.92 -23.92 -14.04
CA LYS A 286 33.35 -23.85 -13.73
C LYS A 286 33.59 -23.00 -12.47
N GLU A 287 32.95 -21.84 -12.40
CA GLU A 287 33.04 -20.93 -11.26
C GLU A 287 32.42 -21.55 -10.00
N LEU A 288 31.33 -22.33 -10.13
CA LEU A 288 30.69 -23.03 -9.01
C LEU A 288 31.64 -24.01 -8.28
N LYS A 289 32.63 -24.58 -8.98
CA LYS A 289 33.61 -25.47 -8.35
C LYS A 289 34.59 -24.75 -7.42
N GLU A 290 34.77 -23.46 -7.63
CA GLU A 290 35.66 -22.61 -6.84
C GLU A 290 34.94 -21.92 -5.68
N LEU A 291 33.59 -22.00 -5.66
CA LEU A 291 32.78 -21.39 -4.60
C LEU A 291 32.75 -22.27 -3.34
N PRO A 292 32.78 -21.68 -2.17
CA PRO A 292 32.64 -22.43 -0.94
C PRO A 292 31.22 -23.00 -0.78
N SER A 293 31.11 -24.12 -0.11
CA SER A 293 29.86 -24.82 0.16
C SER A 293 28.90 -24.04 1.09
N LYS A 294 29.39 -22.97 1.71
CA LYS A 294 28.60 -22.13 2.64
C LYS A 294 28.90 -20.66 2.33
N ALA A 295 27.85 -19.90 2.09
CA ALA A 295 27.89 -18.45 1.96
C ALA A 295 27.21 -17.79 3.17
N THR A 296 27.81 -16.73 3.68
CA THR A 296 27.21 -15.87 4.72
C THR A 296 26.87 -14.54 4.09
N LEU A 297 25.62 -14.13 4.23
CA LEU A 297 25.16 -12.81 3.80
C LEU A 297 25.20 -11.87 5.00
N GLU A 298 25.87 -10.74 4.83
CA GLU A 298 25.89 -9.68 5.82
C GLU A 298 25.36 -8.39 5.18
N LYS A 299 24.24 -7.89 5.72
CA LYS A 299 23.65 -6.63 5.25
C LYS A 299 24.16 -5.48 6.11
N GLN A 300 24.81 -4.52 5.48
CA GLN A 300 25.43 -3.38 6.17
C GLN A 300 24.43 -2.22 6.41
N THR A 301 23.34 -2.16 5.66
CA THR A 301 22.33 -1.10 5.76
C THR A 301 21.08 -1.57 6.50
N LYS A 302 20.33 -0.65 7.10
CA LYS A 302 19.03 -0.96 7.74
C LYS A 302 17.98 -1.40 6.72
N GLY A 303 16.98 -2.12 7.18
CA GLY A 303 15.85 -2.61 6.39
C GLY A 303 15.98 -4.07 6.00
N LEU A 304 14.96 -4.61 5.34
CA LEU A 304 14.91 -6.00 4.88
C LEU A 304 15.70 -6.21 3.59
N ALA A 305 16.42 -7.32 3.52
CA ALA A 305 16.94 -7.86 2.28
C ALA A 305 16.51 -9.31 2.18
N TRP A 306 16.22 -9.77 0.98
CA TRP A 306 15.91 -11.16 0.70
C TRP A 306 16.52 -11.56 -0.64
N GLY A 307 16.78 -12.84 -0.80
CA GLY A 307 17.32 -13.38 -2.02
C GLY A 307 16.99 -14.86 -2.19
N ALA A 308 17.22 -15.37 -3.38
CA ALA A 308 17.08 -16.76 -3.70
C ALA A 308 18.29 -17.24 -4.50
N VAL A 309 18.69 -18.46 -4.24
CA VAL A 309 19.74 -19.14 -5.00
C VAL A 309 19.06 -20.22 -5.83
N TYR A 310 19.26 -20.16 -7.14
CA TYR A 310 18.76 -21.16 -8.08
C TYR A 310 19.95 -21.94 -8.63
N ALA A 311 19.90 -23.27 -8.54
CA ALA A 311 20.86 -24.16 -9.19
C ALA A 311 20.18 -24.89 -10.35
N GLN A 312 20.77 -24.82 -11.54
CA GLN A 312 20.37 -25.65 -12.69
C GLN A 312 21.47 -26.70 -12.92
N TYR A 313 21.06 -27.94 -12.95
CA TYR A 313 21.95 -29.06 -13.24
C TYR A 313 21.26 -30.01 -14.21
N LEU A 314 22.09 -30.69 -14.98
CA LEU A 314 21.65 -31.80 -15.84
C LEU A 314 21.86 -33.11 -15.08
N GLU A 315 20.81 -33.90 -15.01
CA GLU A 315 20.84 -35.22 -14.42
C GLU A 315 20.62 -36.26 -15.52
N ASP A 316 21.46 -37.29 -15.56
CA ASP A 316 21.26 -38.41 -16.50
C ASP A 316 20.00 -39.18 -16.09
N MET A 317 19.07 -39.33 -17.03
CA MET A 317 17.79 -40.00 -16.79
C MET A 317 17.89 -41.52 -16.69
N ASP A 318 19.08 -42.09 -16.80
CA ASP A 318 19.34 -43.54 -16.82
C ASP A 318 20.00 -44.05 -15.52
N LYS A 319 19.54 -43.60 -14.35
CA LYS A 319 19.92 -44.24 -13.09
C LYS A 319 18.73 -44.55 -12.25
#